data_11e79709cc95e2b5bc6cc0dfdf714676
#
_entry.id   11e79709cc95e2b5bc6cc0dfdf714676
#
_cell.length_a   1.000
_cell.length_b   1.000
_cell.length_c   1.000
_cell.angle_alpha   90.00
_cell.angle_beta   90.00
_cell.angle_gamma   90.00
#
_symmetry.space_group_name_H-M   'P 1'
#
loop_
_entity.id
_entity.type
_entity.pdbx_description
1 polymer ?
#
loop_
_entity_poly.entity_id
_entity_poly.type
_entity_poly.pdbx_seq_one_letter_code
_entity_poly.pdbx_strand_id
1 'polypeptide(L)'
;MGKFKPIIIMKRILLAICMMAMSALSYGQSNRVSFTFAWLSDVHLNSFAYAEDDLRQSIEDINANPAVDFTILSGDVTEFGDTKEFLLLQEILEGFRKPYLLLPGNHDVNWSENGCTMFNKIFQASHFCYDWQGVRFIGCGAGPSLRMGPPHIPREEILWLDSIVRATPKELPVIFVNHFPLNRDLSNWYEVTDILKTRNVLVTLAGHLHTNRAYDAEGIPAVIGRSSLRREDPIGGYNLVTVNEDSITFCERIIQTETRPAWNVVRLNATAIASSNI
;
A
#
# COMPACT_ATOMS: atom_id res chain seq x y z
N MET A 1 -5.32 32.40 -16.58
CA MET A 1 -4.01 31.83 -17.01
C MET A 1 -3.08 31.84 -15.80
N GLY A 2 -3.11 30.76 -15.00
CA GLY A 2 -2.27 30.59 -13.80
C GLY A 2 -0.92 30.02 -14.19
N LYS A 3 0.15 30.71 -13.81
CA LYS A 3 1.53 30.27 -14.05
C LYS A 3 1.86 29.09 -13.13
N PHE A 4 2.03 27.89 -13.68
CA PHE A 4 2.60 26.76 -12.98
C PHE A 4 4.01 27.11 -12.49
N LYS A 5 4.27 26.95 -11.19
CA LYS A 5 5.58 27.22 -10.58
C LYS A 5 6.53 26.05 -10.85
N PRO A 6 7.61 26.22 -11.65
CA PRO A 6 8.55 25.12 -11.98
C PRO A 6 9.40 24.63 -10.80
N ILE A 7 9.33 25.31 -9.65
CA ILE A 7 10.18 25.03 -8.46
C ILE A 7 9.80 23.71 -7.75
N ILE A 8 8.52 23.28 -7.82
CA ILE A 8 8.05 22.06 -7.16
C ILE A 8 8.55 20.80 -7.89
N ILE A 9 8.58 20.84 -9.23
CA ILE A 9 9.04 19.73 -10.07
C ILE A 9 10.55 19.48 -9.87
N MET A 10 11.35 20.53 -9.76
CA MET A 10 12.80 20.41 -9.53
C MET A 10 13.15 19.80 -8.16
N LYS A 11 12.40 20.12 -7.09
CA LYS A 11 12.62 19.52 -5.76
C LYS A 11 12.29 18.02 -5.73
N ARG A 12 11.26 17.57 -6.46
CA ARG A 12 10.87 16.16 -6.55
C ARG A 12 11.87 15.33 -7.36
N ILE A 13 12.42 15.88 -8.45
CA ILE A 13 13.46 15.23 -9.26
C ILE A 13 14.78 15.14 -8.47
N LEU A 14 15.15 16.17 -7.69
CA LEU A 14 16.35 16.14 -6.86
C LEU A 14 16.23 15.09 -5.73
N LEU A 15 15.04 14.91 -5.14
CA LEU A 15 14.79 13.90 -4.12
C LEU A 15 14.91 12.47 -4.69
N ALA A 16 14.41 12.22 -5.89
CA ALA A 16 14.53 10.94 -6.58
C ALA A 16 15.99 10.60 -6.94
N ILE A 17 16.77 11.58 -7.37
CA ILE A 17 18.19 11.41 -7.69
C ILE A 17 19.04 11.20 -6.43
N CYS A 18 18.74 11.87 -5.30
CA CYS A 18 19.41 11.64 -4.03
C CYS A 18 19.10 10.23 -3.45
N MET A 19 17.89 9.69 -3.65
CA MET A 19 17.58 8.33 -3.22
C MET A 19 18.32 7.26 -4.02
N MET A 20 18.57 7.47 -5.31
CA MET A 20 19.39 6.56 -6.13
C MET A 20 20.88 6.61 -5.76
N ALA A 21 21.39 7.74 -5.27
CA ALA A 21 22.80 7.88 -4.92
C ALA A 21 23.15 7.31 -3.53
N MET A 22 22.18 7.21 -2.61
CA MET A 22 22.41 6.62 -1.28
C MET A 22 22.37 5.10 -1.26
N SER A 23 21.84 4.43 -2.27
CA SER A 23 21.83 2.97 -2.38
C SER A 23 23.19 2.36 -2.78
N ALA A 24 24.18 3.18 -3.17
CA ALA A 24 25.50 2.71 -3.61
C ALA A 24 26.58 2.66 -2.52
N LEU A 25 26.29 3.07 -1.29
CA LEU A 25 27.33 3.26 -0.24
C LEU A 25 27.24 2.32 0.97
N SER A 26 26.41 1.28 0.93
CA SER A 26 26.26 0.31 2.04
C SER A 26 26.70 -1.11 1.64
N TYR A 27 27.86 -1.28 1.02
CA TYR A 27 28.46 -2.61 0.86
C TYR A 27 29.33 -2.91 2.08
N GLY A 28 28.87 -3.82 2.97
CA GLY A 28 29.76 -4.40 3.97
C GLY A 28 29.25 -4.65 5.38
N GLN A 29 27.93 -4.74 5.59
CA GLN A 29 27.39 -5.38 6.80
C GLN A 29 26.39 -6.44 6.37
N SER A 30 26.44 -7.62 7.00
CA SER A 30 25.35 -8.62 6.96
C SER A 30 24.09 -7.95 7.52
N ASN A 31 23.43 -7.14 6.71
CA ASN A 31 22.22 -6.46 7.11
C ASN A 31 21.09 -7.49 7.13
N ARG A 32 20.79 -7.97 8.33
CA ARG A 32 19.53 -8.70 8.54
C ARG A 32 18.39 -7.82 8.06
N VAL A 33 17.56 -8.36 7.19
CA VAL A 33 16.36 -7.66 6.75
C VAL A 33 15.47 -7.46 7.96
N SER A 34 15.28 -6.21 8.36
CA SER A 34 14.36 -5.85 9.43
C SER A 34 13.90 -4.41 9.21
N PHE A 35 12.64 -4.24 8.85
CA PHE A 35 12.02 -2.93 8.67
C PHE A 35 10.54 -2.99 9.04
N THR A 36 9.96 -1.83 9.30
CA THR A 36 8.54 -1.71 9.63
C THR A 36 7.88 -0.67 8.75
N PHE A 37 6.71 -0.97 8.22
CA PHE A 37 5.88 0.01 7.54
C PHE A 37 4.51 0.14 8.19
N ALA A 38 3.93 1.33 8.09
CA ALA A 38 2.54 1.57 8.45
C ALA A 38 1.64 1.18 7.27
N TRP A 39 0.56 0.45 7.55
CA TRP A 39 -0.39 0.03 6.54
C TRP A 39 -1.78 0.51 6.89
N LEU A 40 -2.25 1.52 6.15
CA LEU A 40 -3.57 2.10 6.21
C LEU A 40 -4.41 1.55 5.06
N SER A 41 -5.69 1.36 5.30
CA SER A 41 -6.69 1.00 4.30
C SER A 41 -8.04 1.57 4.69
N ASP A 42 -8.92 1.75 3.72
CA ASP A 42 -10.32 2.09 3.99
C ASP A 42 -10.42 3.31 4.93
N VAL A 43 -9.77 4.39 4.52
CA VAL A 43 -9.76 5.69 5.23
C VAL A 43 -11.12 6.37 5.11
N HIS A 44 -11.76 6.25 3.92
CA HIS A 44 -13.06 6.83 3.63
C HIS A 44 -13.16 8.29 4.02
N LEU A 45 -12.23 9.12 3.54
CA LEU A 45 -12.24 10.56 3.77
C LEU A 45 -13.62 11.12 3.37
N ASN A 46 -14.23 11.90 4.26
CA ASN A 46 -15.60 12.46 4.19
C ASN A 46 -16.76 11.49 4.49
N SER A 47 -16.56 10.19 4.73
CA SER A 47 -17.67 9.32 5.17
C SER A 47 -18.18 9.72 6.56
N PHE A 48 -17.26 10.15 7.43
CA PHE A 48 -17.55 10.60 8.78
C PHE A 48 -16.79 11.89 9.09
N ALA A 49 -17.38 12.76 9.92
CA ALA A 49 -16.77 14.03 10.29
C ALA A 49 -15.37 13.89 10.95
N TYR A 50 -15.07 12.73 11.55
CA TYR A 50 -13.77 12.46 12.18
C TYR A 50 -12.72 11.88 11.24
N ALA A 51 -13.09 11.40 10.03
CA ALA A 51 -12.18 10.68 9.15
C ALA A 51 -10.97 11.53 8.74
N GLU A 52 -11.19 12.83 8.47
CA GLU A 52 -10.09 13.76 8.17
C GLU A 52 -9.15 13.92 9.36
N ASP A 53 -9.69 14.19 10.55
CA ASP A 53 -8.89 14.39 11.77
C ASP A 53 -8.09 13.12 12.11
N ASP A 54 -8.71 11.94 12.01
CA ASP A 54 -8.04 10.66 12.29
C ASP A 54 -6.94 10.36 11.27
N LEU A 55 -7.12 10.73 9.98
CA LEU A 55 -6.05 10.60 8.98
C LEU A 55 -4.87 11.53 9.28
N ARG A 56 -5.14 12.81 9.61
CA ARG A 56 -4.09 13.76 9.99
C ARG A 56 -3.33 13.28 11.24
N GLN A 57 -4.04 12.80 12.26
CA GLN A 57 -3.43 12.25 13.46
C GLN A 57 -2.66 10.94 13.19
N SER A 58 -3.12 10.09 12.26
CA SER A 58 -2.37 8.92 11.80
C SER A 58 -1.02 9.31 11.21
N ILE A 59 -1.00 10.35 10.36
CA ILE A 59 0.22 10.87 9.74
C ILE A 59 1.19 11.41 10.81
N GLU A 60 0.68 12.13 11.81
CA GLU A 60 1.49 12.63 12.92
C GLU A 60 2.08 11.47 13.76
N ASP A 61 1.27 10.47 14.10
CA ASP A 61 1.68 9.28 14.84
C ASP A 61 2.77 8.48 14.08
N ILE A 62 2.59 8.30 12.78
CA ILE A 62 3.56 7.65 11.89
C ILE A 62 4.86 8.44 11.79
N ASN A 63 4.76 9.76 11.64
CA ASN A 63 5.94 10.64 11.58
C ASN A 63 6.74 10.63 12.88
N ALA A 64 6.04 10.52 14.02
CA ALA A 64 6.65 10.48 15.35
C ALA A 64 7.27 9.11 15.70
N ASN A 65 6.83 8.03 15.01
CA ASN A 65 7.33 6.68 15.29
C ASN A 65 8.64 6.40 14.52
N PRO A 66 9.81 6.35 15.19
CA PRO A 66 11.09 6.13 14.50
C PRO A 66 11.25 4.74 13.91
N ALA A 67 10.43 3.77 14.35
CA ALA A 67 10.48 2.40 13.82
C ALA A 67 9.80 2.27 12.44
N VAL A 68 8.97 3.22 12.03
CA VAL A 68 8.30 3.17 10.74
C VAL A 68 9.20 3.76 9.66
N ASP A 69 9.46 3.00 8.62
CA ASP A 69 10.29 3.40 7.48
C ASP A 69 9.49 4.12 6.40
N PHE A 70 8.31 3.61 6.06
CA PHE A 70 7.41 4.16 5.05
C PHE A 70 5.96 3.77 5.33
N THR A 71 5.03 4.20 4.49
CA THR A 71 3.59 3.95 4.63
C THR A 71 3.00 3.38 3.35
N ILE A 72 2.03 2.47 3.48
CA ILE A 72 1.18 2.01 2.38
C ILE A 72 -0.27 2.39 2.68
N LEU A 73 -0.94 3.02 1.71
CA LEU A 73 -2.39 3.25 1.70
C LEU A 73 -2.98 2.37 0.59
N SER A 74 -3.72 1.33 0.99
CA SER A 74 -4.14 0.26 0.08
C SER A 74 -5.57 0.42 -0.46
N GLY A 75 -6.02 1.65 -0.65
CA GLY A 75 -7.30 1.98 -1.31
C GLY A 75 -8.42 2.38 -0.37
N ASP A 76 -9.54 2.79 -0.96
CA ASP A 76 -10.67 3.43 -0.31
C ASP A 76 -10.22 4.60 0.58
N VAL A 77 -9.38 5.45 -0.01
CA VAL A 77 -8.82 6.61 0.69
C VAL A 77 -9.81 7.78 0.73
N THR A 78 -10.73 7.84 -0.22
CA THR A 78 -11.85 8.77 -0.25
C THR A 78 -13.20 8.01 -0.16
N GLU A 79 -14.29 8.72 0.10
CA GLU A 79 -15.63 8.10 0.15
C GLU A 79 -16.27 8.02 -1.23
N PHE A 80 -16.17 9.08 -2.04
CA PHE A 80 -16.83 9.17 -3.34
C PHE A 80 -15.89 9.33 -4.53
N GLY A 81 -14.60 9.54 -4.30
CA GLY A 81 -13.61 9.74 -5.36
C GLY A 81 -13.86 11.00 -6.19
N ASP A 82 -14.46 12.03 -5.61
CA ASP A 82 -14.69 13.28 -6.29
C ASP A 82 -13.41 14.16 -6.28
N THR A 83 -13.38 15.16 -7.14
CA THR A 83 -12.21 16.03 -7.28
C THR A 83 -11.85 16.76 -5.99
N LYS A 84 -12.84 17.15 -5.19
CA LYS A 84 -12.60 17.89 -3.94
C LYS A 84 -11.97 16.98 -2.89
N GLU A 85 -12.47 15.76 -2.77
CA GLU A 85 -11.90 14.76 -1.86
C GLU A 85 -10.46 14.42 -2.22
N PHE A 86 -10.15 14.24 -3.51
CA PHE A 86 -8.78 13.98 -3.94
C PHE A 86 -7.84 15.17 -3.71
N LEU A 87 -8.31 16.40 -3.88
CA LEU A 87 -7.51 17.60 -3.59
C LEU A 87 -7.27 17.74 -2.08
N LEU A 88 -8.29 17.50 -1.25
CA LEU A 88 -8.14 17.46 0.20
C LEU A 88 -7.18 16.34 0.64
N LEU A 89 -7.35 15.13 0.09
CA LEU A 89 -6.43 14.03 0.35
C LEU A 89 -4.99 14.40 -0.02
N GLN A 90 -4.77 15.00 -1.19
CA GLN A 90 -3.44 15.43 -1.62
C GLN A 90 -2.81 16.42 -0.63
N GLU A 91 -3.60 17.39 -0.13
CA GLU A 91 -3.15 18.33 0.91
C GLU A 91 -2.76 17.60 2.19
N ILE A 92 -3.61 16.68 2.67
CA ILE A 92 -3.34 15.93 3.89
C ILE A 92 -2.07 15.08 3.75
N LEU A 93 -1.89 14.41 2.62
CA LEU A 93 -0.72 13.55 2.37
C LEU A 93 0.60 14.35 2.29
N GLU A 94 0.57 15.67 2.06
CA GLU A 94 1.76 16.53 2.20
C GLU A 94 2.33 16.54 3.63
N GLY A 95 1.53 16.15 4.62
CA GLY A 95 1.95 15.98 6.01
C GLY A 95 2.92 14.83 6.26
N PHE A 96 3.02 13.85 5.37
CA PHE A 96 3.99 12.77 5.50
C PHE A 96 5.43 13.28 5.38
N ARG A 97 6.27 12.90 6.36
CA ARG A 97 7.73 13.16 6.34
C ARG A 97 8.51 11.95 5.83
N LYS A 98 7.88 10.79 5.76
CA LYS A 98 8.41 9.51 5.28
C LYS A 98 7.79 9.18 3.93
N PRO A 99 8.42 8.31 3.11
CA PRO A 99 7.80 7.86 1.86
C PRO A 99 6.44 7.22 2.11
N TYR A 100 5.52 7.42 1.17
CA TYR A 100 4.26 6.68 1.16
C TYR A 100 3.94 6.15 -0.25
N LEU A 101 3.25 5.02 -0.28
CA LEU A 101 2.74 4.35 -1.47
C LEU A 101 1.22 4.38 -1.40
N LEU A 102 0.56 4.65 -2.51
CA LEU A 102 -0.88 4.86 -2.56
C LEU A 102 -1.51 4.08 -3.71
N LEU A 103 -2.61 3.40 -3.43
CA LEU A 103 -3.47 2.75 -4.42
C LEU A 103 -4.90 3.26 -4.29
N PRO A 104 -5.68 3.26 -5.39
CA PRO A 104 -7.12 3.45 -5.30
C PRO A 104 -7.83 2.16 -4.90
N GLY A 105 -8.96 2.30 -4.20
CA GLY A 105 -9.94 1.25 -3.99
C GLY A 105 -11.24 1.51 -4.78
N ASN A 106 -12.31 0.79 -4.48
CA ASN A 106 -13.56 0.95 -5.21
C ASN A 106 -14.27 2.28 -4.93
N HIS A 107 -14.17 2.84 -3.74
CA HIS A 107 -14.73 4.14 -3.44
C HIS A 107 -14.02 5.26 -4.21
N ASP A 108 -12.75 5.12 -4.47
CA ASP A 108 -11.96 6.09 -5.23
C ASP A 108 -12.28 6.07 -6.73
N VAL A 109 -12.82 4.98 -7.26
CA VAL A 109 -13.07 4.81 -8.70
C VAL A 109 -14.55 4.67 -9.06
N ASN A 110 -15.31 3.89 -8.29
CA ASN A 110 -16.68 3.49 -8.60
C ASN A 110 -17.66 4.67 -8.63
N TRP A 111 -17.49 5.59 -7.70
CA TRP A 111 -18.32 6.79 -7.55
C TRP A 111 -17.71 8.04 -8.17
N SER A 112 -16.45 7.98 -8.59
CA SER A 112 -15.75 9.13 -9.15
C SER A 112 -16.46 9.67 -10.40
N GLU A 113 -16.36 10.98 -10.60
CA GLU A 113 -17.02 11.69 -11.72
C GLU A 113 -16.59 11.17 -13.08
N ASN A 114 -15.41 10.53 -13.16
CA ASN A 114 -14.76 10.18 -14.43
C ASN A 114 -14.00 8.85 -14.39
N GLY A 115 -14.44 7.89 -13.57
CA GLY A 115 -13.92 6.53 -13.56
C GLY A 115 -12.41 6.44 -13.35
N CYS A 116 -11.91 6.83 -12.15
CA CYS A 116 -10.51 6.75 -11.75
C CYS A 116 -9.53 7.71 -12.47
N THR A 117 -9.94 8.36 -13.57
CA THR A 117 -8.99 9.21 -14.31
C THR A 117 -8.52 10.42 -13.50
N MET A 118 -9.31 10.90 -12.55
CA MET A 118 -8.90 12.00 -11.66
C MET A 118 -7.86 11.53 -10.65
N PHE A 119 -7.99 10.31 -10.09
CA PHE A 119 -6.97 9.72 -9.24
C PHE A 119 -5.61 9.71 -9.95
N ASN A 120 -5.55 9.18 -11.18
CA ASN A 120 -4.31 9.14 -11.96
C ASN A 120 -3.77 10.52 -12.34
N LYS A 121 -4.64 11.52 -12.56
CA LYS A 121 -4.21 12.92 -12.82
C LYS A 121 -3.56 13.57 -11.61
N ILE A 122 -4.05 13.30 -10.41
CA ILE A 122 -3.57 13.90 -9.16
C ILE A 122 -2.38 13.12 -8.61
N PHE A 123 -2.48 11.79 -8.55
CA PHE A 123 -1.47 10.92 -7.93
C PHE A 123 -0.53 10.24 -8.93
N GLN A 124 -0.74 10.44 -10.23
CA GLN A 124 0.10 10.04 -11.39
C GLN A 124 -0.03 8.58 -11.79
N ALA A 125 -0.35 7.64 -10.91
CA ALA A 125 -0.52 6.23 -11.23
C ALA A 125 -1.45 5.55 -10.23
N SER A 126 -2.13 4.49 -10.70
CA SER A 126 -2.92 3.57 -9.88
C SER A 126 -2.14 2.32 -9.48
N HIS A 127 -0.84 2.29 -9.72
CA HIS A 127 0.04 1.18 -9.39
C HIS A 127 1.42 1.69 -8.96
N PHE A 128 2.19 0.83 -8.29
CA PHE A 128 3.57 1.11 -7.92
C PHE A 128 4.45 -0.14 -7.94
N CYS A 129 5.75 0.07 -8.14
CA CYS A 129 6.80 -0.89 -7.86
C CYS A 129 7.87 -0.17 -7.02
N TYR A 130 8.12 -0.68 -5.80
CA TYR A 130 9.00 -0.04 -4.84
C TYR A 130 9.89 -1.07 -4.16
N ASP A 131 11.20 -0.86 -4.18
CA ASP A 131 12.16 -1.75 -3.55
C ASP A 131 12.64 -1.16 -2.23
N TRP A 132 12.57 -1.95 -1.15
CA TRP A 132 13.02 -1.55 0.18
C TRP A 132 13.74 -2.71 0.88
N GLN A 133 14.99 -2.50 1.28
CA GLN A 133 15.82 -3.48 2.01
C GLN A 133 15.75 -4.91 1.42
N GLY A 134 15.84 -5.04 0.10
CA GLY A 134 15.86 -6.34 -0.57
C GLY A 134 14.48 -7.00 -0.73
N VAL A 135 13.39 -6.31 -0.43
CA VAL A 135 12.01 -6.75 -0.69
C VAL A 135 11.37 -5.82 -1.71
N ARG A 136 10.70 -6.38 -2.71
CA ARG A 136 9.95 -5.65 -3.72
C ARG A 136 8.48 -5.56 -3.34
N PHE A 137 7.94 -4.35 -3.31
CA PHE A 137 6.52 -4.06 -3.15
C PHE A 137 5.92 -3.79 -4.52
N ILE A 138 4.93 -4.56 -4.92
CA ILE A 138 4.18 -4.36 -6.17
C ILE A 138 2.74 -4.06 -5.77
N GLY A 139 2.27 -2.87 -6.10
CA GLY A 139 0.90 -2.46 -5.86
C GLY A 139 0.14 -2.32 -7.17
N CYS A 140 -1.10 -2.81 -7.22
CA CYS A 140 -1.95 -2.77 -8.39
C CYS A 140 -3.31 -2.19 -8.03
N GLY A 141 -3.74 -1.17 -8.74
CA GLY A 141 -5.07 -0.57 -8.56
C GLY A 141 -6.17 -1.53 -8.98
N ALA A 142 -7.27 -1.50 -8.25
CA ALA A 142 -8.45 -2.31 -8.55
C ALA A 142 -9.61 -1.40 -8.94
N GLY A 143 -10.33 -1.81 -10.01
CA GLY A 143 -11.57 -1.16 -10.44
C GLY A 143 -12.77 -1.54 -9.57
N PRO A 144 -13.97 -1.33 -10.04
CA PRO A 144 -14.30 -1.17 -11.45
C PRO A 144 -14.10 0.28 -11.93
N SER A 145 -13.71 0.41 -13.21
CA SER A 145 -13.72 1.71 -13.89
C SER A 145 -15.12 2.12 -14.36
N LEU A 146 -16.11 1.27 -14.09
CA LEU A 146 -17.52 1.50 -14.38
C LEU A 146 -18.31 1.56 -13.09
N ARG A 147 -19.09 2.60 -12.92
CA ARG A 147 -20.00 2.76 -11.79
C ARG A 147 -20.87 1.50 -11.61
N MET A 148 -20.94 0.98 -10.39
CA MET A 148 -21.69 -0.25 -10.06
C MET A 148 -21.25 -1.52 -10.79
N GLY A 149 -20.07 -1.53 -11.41
CA GLY A 149 -19.51 -2.74 -11.97
C GLY A 149 -19.00 -3.70 -10.87
N PRO A 150 -18.82 -4.99 -11.19
CA PRO A 150 -18.21 -5.93 -10.24
C PRO A 150 -16.75 -5.55 -9.98
N PRO A 151 -16.20 -5.87 -8.80
CA PRO A 151 -14.79 -5.75 -8.52
C PRO A 151 -13.94 -6.42 -9.60
N HIS A 152 -13.00 -5.68 -10.15
CA HIS A 152 -12.19 -6.12 -11.28
C HIS A 152 -10.89 -5.34 -11.36
N ILE A 153 -9.78 -6.01 -11.59
CA ILE A 153 -8.52 -5.34 -11.94
C ILE A 153 -8.54 -5.09 -13.45
N PRO A 154 -8.46 -3.82 -13.89
CA PRO A 154 -8.52 -3.48 -15.32
C PRO A 154 -7.45 -4.20 -16.14
N ARG A 155 -7.74 -4.43 -17.42
CA ARG A 155 -6.81 -5.16 -18.31
C ARG A 155 -5.43 -4.53 -18.41
N GLU A 156 -5.35 -3.21 -18.44
CA GLU A 156 -4.09 -2.46 -18.45
C GLU A 156 -3.27 -2.69 -17.19
N GLU A 157 -3.91 -2.78 -16.01
CA GLU A 157 -3.26 -3.09 -14.75
C GLU A 157 -2.75 -4.54 -14.71
N ILE A 158 -3.53 -5.50 -15.25
CA ILE A 158 -3.08 -6.90 -15.40
C ILE A 158 -1.85 -6.99 -16.31
N LEU A 159 -1.84 -6.28 -17.44
CA LEU A 159 -0.69 -6.27 -18.37
C LEU A 159 0.53 -5.63 -17.72
N TRP A 160 0.35 -4.54 -16.99
CA TRP A 160 1.42 -3.92 -16.22
C TRP A 160 1.96 -4.87 -15.15
N LEU A 161 1.06 -5.51 -14.38
CA LEU A 161 1.43 -6.48 -13.34
C LEU A 161 2.24 -7.65 -13.92
N ASP A 162 1.77 -8.26 -15.01
CA ASP A 162 2.49 -9.35 -15.68
C ASP A 162 3.89 -8.90 -16.13
N SER A 163 4.00 -7.71 -16.70
CA SER A 163 5.28 -7.13 -17.13
C SER A 163 6.25 -6.93 -15.98
N ILE A 164 5.82 -6.30 -14.87
CA ILE A 164 6.70 -6.02 -13.73
C ILE A 164 7.07 -7.30 -12.98
N VAL A 165 6.14 -8.24 -12.85
CA VAL A 165 6.40 -9.55 -12.23
C VAL A 165 7.39 -10.35 -13.07
N ARG A 166 7.28 -10.38 -14.40
CA ARG A 166 8.26 -11.04 -15.28
C ARG A 166 9.64 -10.40 -15.20
N ALA A 167 9.71 -9.08 -15.06
CA ALA A 167 10.98 -8.36 -14.90
C ALA A 167 11.60 -8.54 -13.49
N THR A 168 10.84 -9.02 -12.52
CA THR A 168 11.34 -9.27 -11.16
C THR A 168 12.18 -10.55 -11.13
N PRO A 169 13.40 -10.55 -10.56
CA PRO A 169 14.18 -11.76 -10.34
C PRO A 169 13.36 -12.80 -9.54
N LYS A 170 13.52 -14.09 -9.86
CA LYS A 170 12.70 -15.17 -9.26
C LYS A 170 12.90 -15.28 -7.76
N GLU A 171 14.10 -15.01 -7.30
CA GLU A 171 14.50 -15.12 -5.90
C GLU A 171 14.16 -13.87 -5.08
N LEU A 172 13.92 -12.73 -5.75
CA LEU A 172 13.61 -11.48 -5.05
C LEU A 172 12.27 -11.62 -4.31
N PRO A 173 12.26 -11.43 -2.98
CA PRO A 173 11.03 -11.46 -2.20
C PRO A 173 10.06 -10.37 -2.66
N VAL A 174 8.80 -10.72 -2.81
CA VAL A 174 7.73 -9.80 -3.23
C VAL A 174 6.64 -9.74 -2.17
N ILE A 175 6.19 -8.54 -1.85
CA ILE A 175 4.94 -8.27 -1.16
C ILE A 175 4.00 -7.62 -2.16
N PHE A 176 2.86 -8.26 -2.42
CA PHE A 176 1.86 -7.74 -3.34
C PHE A 176 0.77 -6.98 -2.57
N VAL A 177 0.32 -5.86 -3.12
CA VAL A 177 -0.70 -5.00 -2.50
C VAL A 177 -1.78 -4.66 -3.51
N ASN A 178 -3.02 -4.87 -3.16
CA ASN A 178 -4.17 -4.32 -3.88
C ASN A 178 -5.31 -4.03 -2.89
N HIS A 179 -6.39 -3.41 -3.34
CA HIS A 179 -7.48 -3.08 -2.43
C HIS A 179 -8.37 -4.29 -2.12
N PHE A 180 -8.75 -5.06 -3.14
CA PHE A 180 -9.62 -6.23 -2.96
C PHE A 180 -8.83 -7.48 -2.52
N PRO A 181 -9.39 -8.31 -1.63
CA PRO A 181 -8.84 -9.64 -1.37
C PRO A 181 -8.77 -10.49 -2.65
N LEU A 182 -7.69 -11.24 -2.83
CA LEU A 182 -7.53 -12.19 -3.93
C LEU A 182 -8.38 -13.44 -3.68
N ASN A 183 -9.67 -13.33 -3.89
CA ASN A 183 -10.66 -14.39 -3.73
C ASN A 183 -11.84 -14.12 -4.67
N ARG A 184 -12.93 -14.92 -4.54
CA ARG A 184 -14.15 -14.85 -5.37
C ARG A 184 -14.85 -13.47 -5.36
N ASP A 185 -14.50 -12.57 -4.46
CA ASP A 185 -15.07 -11.21 -4.39
C ASP A 185 -14.45 -10.29 -5.47
N LEU A 186 -13.33 -10.70 -6.07
CA LEU A 186 -12.68 -10.04 -7.20
C LEU A 186 -12.81 -10.90 -8.45
N SER A 187 -13.49 -10.44 -9.47
CA SER A 187 -13.92 -11.26 -10.62
C SER A 187 -12.79 -11.94 -11.40
N ASN A 188 -11.60 -11.34 -11.42
CA ASN A 188 -10.40 -11.87 -12.11
C ASN A 188 -9.22 -12.15 -11.16
N TRP A 189 -9.50 -12.47 -9.90
CA TRP A 189 -8.48 -12.77 -8.89
C TRP A 189 -7.52 -13.89 -9.30
N TYR A 190 -8.01 -14.88 -10.06
CA TYR A 190 -7.22 -16.02 -10.53
C TYR A 190 -6.13 -15.59 -11.53
N GLU A 191 -6.38 -14.59 -12.40
CA GLU A 191 -5.36 -14.06 -13.31
C GLU A 191 -4.19 -13.45 -12.51
N VAL A 192 -4.50 -12.77 -11.41
CA VAL A 192 -3.51 -12.16 -10.51
C VAL A 192 -2.71 -13.23 -9.78
N THR A 193 -3.37 -14.22 -9.18
CA THR A 193 -2.68 -15.30 -8.46
C THR A 193 -1.80 -16.12 -9.40
N ASP A 194 -2.25 -16.39 -10.64
CA ASP A 194 -1.44 -17.09 -11.64
C ASP A 194 -0.16 -16.33 -12.00
N ILE A 195 -0.25 -15.01 -12.14
CA ILE A 195 0.94 -14.16 -12.37
C ILE A 195 1.87 -14.20 -11.16
N LEU A 196 1.33 -13.98 -9.95
CA LEU A 196 2.11 -13.91 -8.70
C LEU A 196 2.82 -15.21 -8.35
N LYS A 197 2.19 -16.37 -8.57
CA LYS A 197 2.78 -17.71 -8.33
C LYS A 197 4.06 -17.98 -9.12
N THR A 198 4.37 -17.17 -10.13
CA THR A 198 5.62 -17.28 -10.90
C THR A 198 6.83 -16.70 -10.19
N ARG A 199 6.65 -16.08 -9.02
CA ARG A 199 7.71 -15.38 -8.24
C ARG A 199 7.63 -15.75 -6.76
N ASN A 200 8.63 -15.30 -6.00
CA ASN A 200 8.73 -15.49 -4.56
C ASN A 200 7.84 -14.49 -3.82
N VAL A 201 6.52 -14.69 -3.87
CA VAL A 201 5.56 -13.81 -3.17
C VAL A 201 5.41 -14.26 -1.72
N LEU A 202 5.82 -13.41 -0.79
CA LEU A 202 5.80 -13.68 0.66
C LEU A 202 4.38 -13.57 1.24
N VAL A 203 3.64 -12.55 0.80
CA VAL A 203 2.29 -12.25 1.28
C VAL A 203 1.58 -11.32 0.31
N THR A 204 0.25 -11.41 0.27
CA THR A 204 -0.61 -10.38 -0.35
C THR A 204 -1.34 -9.59 0.71
N LEU A 205 -1.44 -8.26 0.53
CA LEU A 205 -2.11 -7.33 1.43
C LEU A 205 -3.34 -6.73 0.74
N ALA A 206 -4.48 -6.72 1.41
CA ALA A 206 -5.72 -6.15 0.91
C ALA A 206 -6.51 -5.43 2.02
N GLY A 207 -7.38 -4.50 1.64
CA GLY A 207 -8.35 -3.83 2.52
C GLY A 207 -9.78 -4.34 2.29
N HIS A 208 -10.69 -3.41 2.01
CA HIS A 208 -12.07 -3.62 1.57
C HIS A 208 -13.03 -4.23 2.60
N LEU A 209 -12.61 -5.21 3.38
CA LEU A 209 -13.50 -5.88 4.35
C LEU A 209 -13.45 -5.25 5.76
N HIS A 210 -12.71 -4.17 5.95
CA HIS A 210 -12.62 -3.39 7.19
C HIS A 210 -12.24 -4.21 8.43
N THR A 211 -11.61 -5.38 8.28
CA THR A 211 -11.31 -6.27 9.39
C THR A 211 -9.95 -6.95 9.22
N ASN A 212 -9.22 -7.07 10.31
CA ASN A 212 -7.98 -7.85 10.32
C ASN A 212 -8.29 -9.34 10.17
N ARG A 213 -7.80 -9.95 9.09
CA ARG A 213 -8.01 -11.36 8.77
C ARG A 213 -6.87 -11.94 7.94
N ALA A 214 -6.43 -13.14 8.29
CA ALA A 214 -5.51 -13.92 7.46
C ALA A 214 -6.27 -15.02 6.71
N TYR A 215 -5.82 -15.33 5.48
CA TYR A 215 -6.37 -16.41 4.65
C TYR A 215 -5.29 -16.93 3.70
N ASP A 216 -5.62 -17.90 2.90
CA ASP A 216 -4.76 -18.44 1.85
C ASP A 216 -5.34 -18.08 0.47
N ALA A 217 -4.53 -17.45 -0.37
CA ALA A 217 -4.88 -17.11 -1.74
C ALA A 217 -4.18 -18.11 -2.69
N GLU A 218 -4.70 -19.31 -2.78
CA GLU A 218 -4.19 -20.42 -3.60
C GLU A 218 -2.71 -20.76 -3.34
N GLY A 219 -2.34 -20.88 -2.08
CA GLY A 219 -0.99 -21.17 -1.64
C GLY A 219 -0.12 -19.94 -1.36
N ILE A 220 -0.63 -18.73 -1.58
CA ILE A 220 0.04 -17.49 -1.19
C ILE A 220 -0.57 -17.00 0.14
N PRO A 221 0.23 -16.79 1.20
CA PRO A 221 -0.26 -16.17 2.42
C PRO A 221 -0.91 -14.82 2.10
N ALA A 222 -2.10 -14.58 2.65
CA ALA A 222 -2.88 -13.39 2.34
C ALA A 222 -3.45 -12.77 3.60
N VAL A 223 -3.44 -11.45 3.66
CA VAL A 223 -3.85 -10.68 4.83
C VAL A 223 -4.76 -9.52 4.40
N ILE A 224 -5.89 -9.42 5.08
CA ILE A 224 -6.80 -8.29 4.98
C ILE A 224 -6.56 -7.40 6.18
N GLY A 225 -6.41 -6.09 5.95
CA GLY A 225 -6.22 -5.09 6.99
C GLY A 225 -7.54 -4.51 7.50
N ARG A 226 -7.48 -3.99 8.72
CA ARG A 226 -8.56 -3.19 9.27
C ARG A 226 -8.76 -1.91 8.47
N SER A 227 -9.98 -1.35 8.51
CA SER A 227 -10.22 0.04 8.14
C SER A 227 -9.50 1.00 9.10
N SER A 228 -9.08 2.15 8.59
CA SER A 228 -8.55 3.26 9.42
C SER A 228 -9.63 3.95 10.24
N LEU A 229 -10.91 3.73 9.93
CA LEU A 229 -12.04 4.28 10.66
C LEU A 229 -12.11 3.80 12.12
N ARG A 230 -12.78 4.58 12.94
CA ARG A 230 -13.11 4.22 14.32
C ARG A 230 -14.00 2.98 14.33
N ARG A 231 -13.71 2.08 15.26
CA ARG A 231 -14.49 0.87 15.50
C ARG A 231 -15.09 0.94 16.92
N GLU A 232 -14.57 0.11 17.82
CA GLU A 232 -14.89 0.17 19.25
C GLU A 232 -14.04 1.20 19.99
N ASP A 233 -12.93 1.64 19.37
CA ASP A 233 -12.02 2.63 19.91
C ASP A 233 -12.52 4.06 19.67
N PRO A 234 -12.18 5.00 20.55
CA PRO A 234 -12.60 6.41 20.41
C PRO A 234 -11.87 7.14 19.26
N ILE A 235 -10.83 6.53 18.68
CA ILE A 235 -10.05 7.04 17.57
C ILE A 235 -9.75 5.91 16.59
N GLY A 236 -9.44 6.24 15.33
CA GLY A 236 -9.06 5.28 14.32
C GLY A 236 -7.74 4.57 14.58
N GLY A 237 -7.32 3.76 13.63
CA GLY A 237 -6.06 3.01 13.74
C GLY A 237 -5.62 2.42 12.41
N TYR A 238 -4.44 1.81 12.44
CA TYR A 238 -3.82 1.19 11.27
C TYR A 238 -3.01 -0.04 11.68
N ASN A 239 -2.49 -0.79 10.72
CA ASN A 239 -1.57 -1.89 11.02
C ASN A 239 -0.11 -1.42 10.96
N LEU A 240 0.70 -1.84 11.92
CA LEU A 240 2.16 -1.86 11.82
C LEU A 240 2.59 -3.23 11.34
N VAL A 241 3.33 -3.27 10.25
CA VAL A 241 3.81 -4.51 9.64
C VAL A 241 5.33 -4.54 9.70
N THR A 242 5.87 -5.49 10.45
CA THR A 242 7.32 -5.67 10.60
C THR A 242 7.75 -6.87 9.77
N VAL A 243 8.67 -6.66 8.85
CA VAL A 243 9.28 -7.69 8.00
C VAL A 243 10.65 -8.03 8.57
N ASN A 244 10.87 -9.30 8.88
CA ASN A 244 12.15 -9.88 9.27
C ASN A 244 12.52 -11.02 8.33
N GLU A 245 13.75 -11.56 8.47
CA GLU A 245 14.24 -12.66 7.64
C GLU A 245 13.35 -13.92 7.70
N ASP A 246 12.70 -14.18 8.83
CA ASP A 246 11.94 -15.38 9.12
C ASP A 246 10.43 -15.17 9.27
N SER A 247 9.97 -13.91 9.26
CA SER A 247 8.57 -13.63 9.56
C SER A 247 8.13 -12.25 9.12
N ILE A 248 6.82 -12.13 8.84
CA ILE A 248 6.11 -10.85 8.70
C ILE A 248 5.08 -10.80 9.81
N THR A 249 5.20 -9.81 10.69
CA THR A 249 4.36 -9.64 11.89
C THR A 249 3.40 -8.47 11.71
N PHE A 250 2.15 -8.67 12.06
CA PHE A 250 1.07 -7.69 11.95
C PHE A 250 0.56 -7.31 13.34
N CYS A 251 0.68 -6.03 13.69
CA CYS A 251 0.19 -5.46 14.94
C CYS A 251 -0.80 -4.33 14.63
N GLU A 252 -1.86 -4.24 15.41
CA GLU A 252 -2.80 -3.11 15.31
C GLU A 252 -2.26 -1.92 16.10
N ARG A 253 -2.20 -0.76 15.48
CA ARG A 253 -1.86 0.52 16.12
C ARG A 253 -3.12 1.36 16.27
N ILE A 254 -3.48 1.71 17.50
CA ILE A 254 -4.48 2.73 17.79
C ILE A 254 -3.76 4.07 17.84
N ILE A 255 -4.20 5.02 17.03
CA ILE A 255 -3.52 6.30 16.80
C ILE A 255 -3.12 6.94 18.13
N GLN A 256 -1.84 7.31 18.27
CA GLN A 256 -1.27 7.99 19.43
C GLN A 256 -1.53 7.34 20.81
N THR A 257 -2.07 6.11 20.82
CA THR A 257 -2.47 5.41 22.05
C THR A 257 -1.59 4.20 22.32
N GLU A 258 -1.79 3.10 21.59
CA GLU A 258 -1.10 1.85 21.85
C GLU A 258 -0.81 1.07 20.56
N THR A 259 0.17 0.19 20.62
CA THR A 259 0.34 -0.89 19.65
C THR A 259 -0.07 -2.18 20.34
N ARG A 260 -1.10 -2.83 19.83
CA ARG A 260 -1.62 -4.09 20.34
C ARG A 260 -0.67 -5.26 20.01
N PRO A 261 -0.72 -6.36 20.76
CA PRO A 261 0.04 -7.57 20.43
C PRO A 261 -0.21 -8.01 18.99
N ALA A 262 0.75 -8.74 18.42
CA ALA A 262 0.61 -9.30 17.08
C ALA A 262 -0.65 -10.16 16.96
N TRP A 263 -1.51 -9.81 16.03
CA TRP A 263 -2.72 -10.57 15.72
C TRP A 263 -2.50 -11.60 14.61
N ASN A 264 -1.43 -11.42 13.80
CA ASN A 264 -1.02 -12.38 12.79
C ASN A 264 0.49 -12.39 12.61
N VAL A 265 1.04 -13.57 12.27
CA VAL A 265 2.44 -13.75 11.90
C VAL A 265 2.51 -14.72 10.72
N VAL A 266 3.01 -14.23 9.59
CA VAL A 266 3.36 -15.07 8.45
C VAL A 266 4.79 -15.56 8.64
N ARG A 267 4.98 -16.88 8.80
CA ARG A 267 6.31 -17.48 8.88
C ARG A 267 6.89 -17.64 7.49
N LEU A 268 8.14 -17.22 7.32
CA LEU A 268 8.88 -17.32 6.07
C LEU A 268 9.84 -18.51 6.15
N ASN A 269 10.02 -19.19 5.04
CA ASN A 269 11.06 -20.21 4.94
C ASN A 269 12.44 -19.53 4.99
N ALA A 270 13.42 -20.15 5.64
CA ALA A 270 14.75 -19.59 5.88
C ALA A 270 15.50 -19.10 4.61
N THR A 271 15.05 -19.48 3.42
CA THR A 271 15.60 -19.05 2.13
C THR A 271 14.79 -17.94 1.47
N ALA A 272 13.63 -17.57 2.03
CA ALA A 272 12.70 -16.67 1.34
C ALA A 272 13.25 -15.24 1.15
N ILE A 273 14.08 -14.77 2.08
CA ILE A 273 14.71 -13.43 2.03
C ILE A 273 16.24 -13.52 1.90
N ALA A 274 16.86 -14.65 2.24
CA ALA A 274 18.32 -14.80 2.26
C ALA A 274 19.00 -14.76 0.87
N SER A 275 18.23 -14.83 -0.22
CA SER A 275 18.76 -14.93 -1.58
C SER A 275 19.10 -13.58 -2.24
N SER A 276 18.87 -12.46 -1.56
CA SER A 276 19.06 -11.12 -2.16
C SER A 276 20.47 -10.53 -2.00
N ASN A 277 21.46 -11.32 -1.56
CA ASN A 277 22.86 -10.91 -1.41
C ASN A 277 23.71 -11.33 -2.64
N ILE A 278 23.25 -11.03 -3.88
CA ILE A 278 24.08 -11.13 -5.08
C ILE A 278 24.15 -9.78 -5.80
#